data_ad4b5728c04e6ca0b9f617c2f02398be
#
_entry.id   ad4b5728c04e6ca0b9f617c2f02398be
#
_cell.length_a   1.000
_cell.length_b   1.000
_cell.length_c   1.000
_cell.angle_alpha   90.00
_cell.angle_beta   90.00
_cell.angle_gamma   90.00
#
_symmetry.space_group_name_H-M   'P 1'
#
loop_
_entity.id
_entity.type
_entity.pdbx_description
1 polymer ?
#
loop_
_entity_poly.entity_id
_entity_poly.type
_entity_poly.pdbx_seq_one_letter_code
_entity_poly.pdbx_strand_id
1 'polypeptide(L)'
;QDPVVAACGEMLSARVRGDSGDFSAACAGFEAALFQSSDSWSCYLREAVLESENVCIRGQAVGRSSVLQESLRRELAFFDQLSQLQLEDLTAGLREPPEFLVGWVVSPTDITREYLRRMEEVGVKGYGIFARYHVFTVEEGQLAPVKHPDPQRLEELPGYEREREKVIANTRALLEGKPANNVLLYGDAGTGKSSAIKAIANAFADQG
;
A
#
# COMPACT_ATOMS: atom_id res chain seq x y z
N GLN A 1 2.66 4.68 14.06
CA GLN A 1 3.54 5.65 13.36
C GLN A 1 4.62 4.86 12.64
N ASP A 2 4.84 5.15 11.36
CA ASP A 2 5.83 4.47 10.53
C ASP A 2 7.26 4.76 11.06
N PRO A 3 8.05 3.73 11.39
CA PRO A 3 9.36 3.93 12.03
C PRO A 3 10.39 4.58 11.10
N VAL A 4 10.34 4.31 9.79
CA VAL A 4 11.26 4.89 8.81
C VAL A 4 10.95 6.37 8.58
N VAL A 5 9.68 6.72 8.45
CA VAL A 5 9.24 8.12 8.33
C VAL A 5 9.57 8.90 9.60
N ALA A 6 9.41 8.29 10.77
CA ALA A 6 9.82 8.93 12.05
C ALA A 6 11.32 9.18 12.10
N ALA A 7 12.16 8.20 11.74
CA ALA A 7 13.61 8.35 11.69
C ALA A 7 14.06 9.41 10.66
N CYS A 8 13.38 9.50 9.50
CA CYS A 8 13.60 10.59 8.56
C CYS A 8 13.32 11.97 9.19
N GLY A 9 12.23 12.10 9.92
CA GLY A 9 11.90 13.35 10.65
C GLY A 9 12.95 13.73 11.70
N GLU A 10 13.48 12.76 12.43
CA GLU A 10 14.56 12.97 13.39
C GLU A 10 15.85 13.42 12.71
N MET A 11 16.22 12.79 11.59
CA MET A 11 17.38 13.15 10.78
C MET A 11 17.28 14.60 10.28
N LEU A 12 16.16 15.00 9.71
CA LEU A 12 15.92 16.37 9.23
C LEU A 12 15.96 17.38 10.39
N SER A 13 15.38 17.03 11.52
CA SER A 13 15.37 17.85 12.72
C SER A 13 16.79 18.04 13.29
N ALA A 14 17.61 16.99 13.31
CA ALA A 14 19.00 17.07 13.75
C ALA A 14 19.83 17.97 12.81
N ARG A 15 19.58 17.85 11.48
CA ARG A 15 20.23 18.72 10.47
C ARG A 15 19.93 20.21 10.71
N VAL A 16 18.69 20.54 11.03
CA VAL A 16 18.27 21.92 11.31
C VAL A 16 18.87 22.45 12.60
N ARG A 17 19.00 21.61 13.64
CA ARG A 17 19.63 21.99 14.92
C ARG A 17 21.13 22.28 14.79
N GLY A 18 21.80 21.70 13.80
CA GLY A 18 23.20 22.00 13.48
C GLY A 18 24.23 21.27 14.34
N ASP A 19 23.83 20.31 15.17
CA ASP A 19 24.75 19.44 15.91
C ASP A 19 25.22 18.29 15.01
N SER A 20 26.52 18.26 14.69
CA SER A 20 27.09 17.29 13.76
C SER A 20 27.07 15.87 14.30
N GLY A 21 27.21 15.68 15.61
CA GLY A 21 27.18 14.36 16.25
C GLY A 21 25.77 13.77 16.23
N ASP A 22 24.79 14.55 16.66
CA ASP A 22 23.38 14.19 16.63
C ASP A 22 22.91 13.89 15.20
N PHE A 23 23.35 14.72 14.24
CA PHE A 23 22.98 14.51 12.82
C PHE A 23 23.55 13.21 12.26
N SER A 24 24.83 12.90 12.51
CA SER A 24 25.45 11.65 12.03
C SER A 24 24.77 10.41 12.63
N ALA A 25 24.42 10.45 13.91
CA ALA A 25 23.69 9.39 14.58
C ALA A 25 22.26 9.21 14.02
N ALA A 26 21.56 10.33 13.76
CA ALA A 26 20.22 10.31 13.18
C ALA A 26 20.22 9.80 11.74
N CYS A 27 21.23 10.13 10.92
CA CYS A 27 21.40 9.56 9.57
C CYS A 27 21.60 8.05 9.63
N ALA A 28 22.49 7.55 10.51
CA ALA A 28 22.72 6.13 10.69
C ALA A 28 21.43 5.41 11.16
N GLY A 29 20.67 6.02 12.04
CA GLY A 29 19.37 5.52 12.48
C GLY A 29 18.35 5.43 11.36
N PHE A 30 18.31 6.43 10.48
CA PHE A 30 17.45 6.41 9.32
C PHE A 30 17.86 5.32 8.30
N GLU A 31 19.17 5.21 7.96
CA GLU A 31 19.67 4.12 7.10
C GLU A 31 19.32 2.75 7.67
N ALA A 32 19.56 2.54 8.96
CA ALA A 32 19.27 1.27 9.62
C ALA A 32 17.78 0.92 9.58
N ALA A 33 16.89 1.90 9.75
CA ALA A 33 15.45 1.71 9.67
C ALA A 33 15.00 1.41 8.23
N LEU A 34 15.49 2.17 7.24
CA LEU A 34 15.15 2.00 5.83
C LEU A 34 15.60 0.64 5.31
N PHE A 35 16.84 0.24 5.57
CA PHE A 35 17.44 -0.99 5.03
C PHE A 35 16.84 -2.29 5.58
N GLN A 36 16.00 -2.21 6.63
CA GLN A 36 15.20 -3.36 7.03
C GLN A 36 14.12 -3.74 6.01
N SER A 37 13.69 -2.79 5.16
CA SER A 37 12.58 -2.97 4.24
C SER A 37 12.92 -2.66 2.80
N SER A 38 13.83 -1.72 2.53
CA SER A 38 14.19 -1.23 1.19
C SER A 38 15.55 -0.55 1.21
N ASP A 39 16.27 -0.57 0.09
CA ASP A 39 17.45 0.26 -0.15
C ASP A 39 17.09 1.60 -0.82
N SER A 40 15.85 1.76 -1.25
CA SER A 40 15.35 2.94 -1.95
C SER A 40 14.37 3.73 -1.10
N TRP A 41 14.79 4.93 -0.70
CA TRP A 41 13.95 5.88 0.02
C TRP A 41 12.74 6.33 -0.80
N SER A 42 12.95 6.68 -2.07
CA SER A 42 11.86 7.13 -2.94
C SER A 42 10.78 6.06 -3.14
N CYS A 43 11.17 4.80 -3.32
CA CYS A 43 10.22 3.68 -3.42
C CYS A 43 9.49 3.45 -2.10
N TYR A 44 10.22 3.46 -0.98
CA TYR A 44 9.62 3.28 0.34
C TYR A 44 8.59 4.37 0.65
N LEU A 45 8.98 5.65 0.50
CA LEU A 45 8.08 6.78 0.79
C LEU A 45 6.85 6.76 -0.12
N ARG A 46 7.02 6.45 -1.41
CA ARG A 46 5.91 6.31 -2.34
C ARG A 46 4.90 5.26 -1.85
N GLU A 47 5.38 4.08 -1.46
CA GLU A 47 4.50 3.01 -0.96
C GLU A 47 3.80 3.43 0.32
N ALA A 48 4.52 3.98 1.28
CA ALA A 48 3.95 4.45 2.54
C ALA A 48 2.86 5.51 2.35
N VAL A 49 3.06 6.47 1.45
CA VAL A 49 2.06 7.51 1.13
C VAL A 49 0.85 6.90 0.42
N LEU A 50 1.05 5.99 -0.53
CA LEU A 50 -0.02 5.38 -1.31
C LEU A 50 -0.87 4.39 -0.49
N GLU A 51 -0.31 3.81 0.57
CA GLU A 51 -1.02 2.91 1.49
C GLU A 51 -1.68 3.66 2.66
N SER A 52 -1.31 4.94 2.89
CA SER A 52 -1.86 5.71 3.99
C SER A 52 -3.34 6.07 3.78
N GLU A 53 -4.14 5.85 4.81
CA GLU A 53 -5.51 6.34 4.85
C GLU A 53 -5.54 7.79 5.34
N ASN A 54 -6.22 8.66 4.60
CA ASN A 54 -6.44 10.03 5.03
C ASN A 54 -7.90 10.47 4.89
N VAL A 55 -8.18 11.67 5.42
CA VAL A 55 -9.53 12.26 5.42
C VAL A 55 -10.07 12.46 4.00
N CYS A 56 -9.20 12.73 3.01
CA CYS A 56 -9.62 12.95 1.62
C CYS A 56 -10.12 11.66 0.97
N ILE A 57 -9.49 10.52 1.26
CA ILE A 57 -9.93 9.21 0.78
C ILE A 57 -11.25 8.82 1.45
N ARG A 58 -11.34 8.96 2.79
CA ARG A 58 -12.57 8.67 3.54
C ARG A 58 -13.71 9.61 3.18
N GLY A 59 -13.41 10.84 2.82
CA GLY A 59 -14.38 11.88 2.46
C GLY A 59 -14.86 11.85 1.00
N GLN A 60 -14.41 10.93 0.17
CA GLN A 60 -14.88 10.81 -1.22
C GLN A 60 -16.40 10.56 -1.30
N ALA A 61 -17.01 9.97 -0.28
CA ALA A 61 -18.45 9.77 -0.19
C ALA A 61 -19.23 11.04 0.22
N VAL A 62 -18.56 12.10 0.73
CA VAL A 62 -19.21 13.29 1.30
C VAL A 62 -18.59 14.55 0.68
N GLY A 63 -19.06 14.98 -0.46
CA GLY A 63 -18.80 16.26 -1.13
C GLY A 63 -17.43 16.93 -0.83
N ARG A 64 -16.57 17.06 -1.82
CA ARG A 64 -15.16 17.50 -1.69
C ARG A 64 -15.07 18.98 -1.31
N SER A 65 -14.58 19.31 -0.13
CA SER A 65 -14.14 20.66 0.21
C SER A 65 -12.91 21.05 -0.63
N SER A 66 -12.97 22.21 -1.30
CA SER A 66 -11.83 22.73 -2.09
C SER A 66 -10.57 22.96 -1.25
N VAL A 67 -10.74 23.31 0.01
CA VAL A 67 -9.63 23.50 0.97
C VAL A 67 -8.90 22.18 1.26
N LEU A 68 -9.64 21.09 1.45
CA LEU A 68 -9.04 19.77 1.68
C LEU A 68 -8.28 19.27 0.45
N GLN A 69 -8.81 19.53 -0.74
CA GLN A 69 -8.12 19.18 -1.99
C GLN A 69 -6.81 19.95 -2.17
N GLU A 70 -6.81 21.24 -1.86
CA GLU A 70 -5.61 22.07 -1.94
C GLU A 70 -4.58 21.66 -0.88
N SER A 71 -5.02 21.34 0.35
CA SER A 71 -4.14 20.81 1.40
C SER A 71 -3.49 19.51 0.96
N LEU A 72 -4.26 18.57 0.43
CA LEU A 72 -3.75 17.29 -0.08
C LEU A 72 -2.70 17.50 -1.18
N ARG A 73 -2.97 18.39 -2.15
CA ARG A 73 -2.00 18.66 -3.23
C ARG A 73 -0.69 19.20 -2.71
N ARG A 74 -0.72 20.07 -1.70
CA ARG A 74 0.50 20.61 -1.07
C ARG A 74 1.27 19.54 -0.30
N GLU A 75 0.57 18.67 0.42
CA GLU A 75 1.20 17.53 1.08
C GLU A 75 1.85 16.57 0.09
N LEU A 76 1.15 16.21 -0.99
CA LEU A 76 1.70 15.34 -2.02
C LEU A 76 2.92 15.96 -2.71
N ALA A 77 2.88 17.25 -3.05
CA ALA A 77 4.02 17.98 -3.61
C ALA A 77 5.22 18.00 -2.64
N PHE A 78 4.97 18.11 -1.34
CA PHE A 78 6.01 17.98 -0.33
C PHE A 78 6.62 16.56 -0.31
N PHE A 79 5.80 15.52 -0.39
CA PHE A 79 6.29 14.15 -0.46
C PHE A 79 7.05 13.86 -1.75
N ASP A 80 6.65 14.45 -2.88
CA ASP A 80 7.43 14.34 -4.12
C ASP A 80 8.85 14.91 -3.94
N GLN A 81 8.97 16.09 -3.31
CA GLN A 81 10.27 16.68 -3.02
C GLN A 81 11.07 15.83 -2.01
N LEU A 82 10.42 15.39 -0.93
CA LEU A 82 11.04 14.58 0.10
C LEU A 82 11.53 13.23 -0.44
N SER A 83 10.84 12.65 -1.41
CA SER A 83 11.22 11.39 -2.05
C SER A 83 12.52 11.47 -2.84
N GLN A 84 12.92 12.67 -3.26
CA GLN A 84 14.15 12.92 -4.01
C GLN A 84 15.34 13.30 -3.12
N LEU A 85 15.16 13.32 -1.79
CA LEU A 85 16.20 13.70 -0.86
C LEU A 85 17.34 12.67 -0.87
N GLN A 86 18.57 13.12 -1.08
CA GLN A 86 19.79 12.33 -1.06
C GLN A 86 20.66 12.67 0.15
N LEU A 87 21.57 11.77 0.50
CA LEU A 87 22.52 12.01 1.60
C LEU A 87 23.40 13.23 1.31
N GLU A 88 23.80 13.42 0.04
CA GLU A 88 24.62 14.53 -0.43
C GLU A 88 23.95 15.89 -0.18
N ASP A 89 22.63 15.98 -0.36
CA ASP A 89 21.88 17.21 -0.09
C ASP A 89 21.93 17.60 1.38
N LEU A 90 21.91 16.60 2.25
CA LEU A 90 21.95 16.76 3.71
C LEU A 90 23.35 17.06 4.24
N THR A 91 24.37 16.53 3.58
CA THR A 91 25.78 16.71 3.99
C THR A 91 26.42 17.92 3.36
N ALA A 92 25.78 18.53 2.37
CA ALA A 92 26.27 19.74 1.72
C ALA A 92 26.56 20.87 2.76
N GLY A 93 27.79 21.41 2.70
CA GLY A 93 28.23 22.48 3.59
C GLY A 93 28.64 22.06 5.01
N LEU A 94 28.63 20.76 5.32
CA LEU A 94 29.26 20.25 6.55
C LEU A 94 30.78 20.29 6.42
N ARG A 95 31.47 20.64 7.52
CA ARG A 95 32.95 20.61 7.55
C ARG A 95 33.50 19.19 7.51
N GLU A 96 32.82 18.28 8.20
CA GLU A 96 33.16 16.87 8.32
C GLU A 96 31.91 16.04 8.05
N PRO A 97 31.66 15.67 6.77
CA PRO A 97 30.57 14.76 6.46
C PRO A 97 30.87 13.36 7.05
N PRO A 98 29.86 12.63 7.52
CA PRO A 98 30.03 11.29 8.08
C PRO A 98 30.41 10.27 6.98
N GLU A 99 31.69 9.91 6.88
CA GLU A 99 32.25 9.01 5.86
C GLU A 99 31.76 7.56 5.96
N PHE A 100 31.17 7.16 7.10
CA PHE A 100 30.68 5.79 7.32
C PHE A 100 29.28 5.54 6.78
N LEU A 101 28.54 6.58 6.34
CA LEU A 101 27.23 6.44 5.77
C LEU A 101 27.32 6.04 4.29
N VAL A 102 26.51 5.07 3.90
CA VAL A 102 26.46 4.55 2.52
C VAL A 102 25.52 5.36 1.65
N GLY A 103 24.52 6.00 2.27
CA GLY A 103 23.41 6.64 1.57
C GLY A 103 22.37 5.63 1.09
N TRP A 104 21.34 6.12 0.47
CA TRP A 104 20.21 5.34 -0.03
C TRP A 104 19.93 5.63 -1.49
N VAL A 105 19.27 4.69 -2.16
CA VAL A 105 18.90 4.83 -3.56
C VAL A 105 17.71 5.80 -3.71
N VAL A 106 17.82 6.71 -4.67
CA VAL A 106 16.74 7.60 -5.08
C VAL A 106 16.42 7.36 -6.55
N SER A 107 15.16 7.13 -6.84
CA SER A 107 14.64 6.94 -8.20
C SER A 107 13.58 8.00 -8.50
N PRO A 108 13.41 8.42 -9.76
CA PRO A 108 12.33 9.32 -10.12
C PRO A 108 10.96 8.76 -9.72
N THR A 109 10.19 9.53 -8.97
CA THR A 109 8.82 9.20 -8.56
C THR A 109 7.91 10.38 -8.84
N ASP A 110 6.63 10.10 -9.06
CA ASP A 110 5.56 11.09 -9.17
C ASP A 110 4.41 10.61 -8.28
N ILE A 111 4.61 10.80 -6.97
CA ILE A 111 3.66 10.37 -5.92
C ILE A 111 2.33 11.09 -6.10
N THR A 112 2.37 12.39 -6.40
CA THR A 112 1.18 13.21 -6.64
C THR A 112 0.31 12.61 -7.74
N ARG A 113 0.88 12.34 -8.90
CA ARG A 113 0.15 11.80 -10.05
C ARG A 113 -0.44 10.43 -9.75
N GLU A 114 0.37 9.55 -9.16
CA GLU A 114 -0.06 8.19 -8.86
C GLU A 114 -1.16 8.17 -7.79
N TYR A 115 -1.03 9.00 -6.75
CA TYR A 115 -2.02 9.13 -5.70
C TYR A 115 -3.37 9.65 -6.25
N LEU A 116 -3.34 10.72 -7.05
CA LEU A 116 -4.56 11.30 -7.63
C LEU A 116 -5.25 10.31 -8.57
N ARG A 117 -4.49 9.55 -9.37
CA ARG A 117 -5.04 8.49 -10.21
C ARG A 117 -5.72 7.40 -9.35
N ARG A 118 -5.08 6.95 -8.27
CA ARG A 118 -5.69 5.98 -7.34
C ARG A 118 -6.96 6.52 -6.70
N MET A 119 -6.99 7.80 -6.36
CA MET A 119 -8.22 8.43 -5.83
C MET A 119 -9.39 8.39 -6.81
N GLU A 120 -9.16 8.49 -8.11
CA GLU A 120 -10.22 8.36 -9.12
C GLU A 120 -10.76 6.92 -9.19
N GLU A 121 -9.93 5.94 -8.92
CA GLU A 121 -10.25 4.51 -8.96
C GLU A 121 -10.78 3.95 -7.63
N VAL A 122 -10.78 4.74 -6.54
CA VAL A 122 -11.16 4.29 -5.17
C VAL A 122 -12.57 3.66 -5.12
N GLY A 123 -13.51 4.17 -5.90
CA GLY A 123 -14.88 3.63 -5.93
C GLY A 123 -14.99 2.20 -6.47
N VAL A 124 -13.99 1.76 -7.24
CA VAL A 124 -13.96 0.42 -7.87
C VAL A 124 -12.92 -0.47 -7.20
N LYS A 125 -11.73 0.05 -6.96
CA LYS A 125 -10.57 -0.75 -6.47
C LYS A 125 -10.35 -0.68 -4.97
N GLY A 126 -11.13 0.14 -4.24
CA GLY A 126 -10.86 0.40 -2.83
C GLY A 126 -9.63 1.30 -2.61
N TYR A 127 -9.15 1.38 -1.36
CA TYR A 127 -8.02 2.23 -0.98
C TYR A 127 -7.08 1.52 0.02
N GLY A 128 -5.89 2.05 0.21
CA GLY A 128 -4.89 1.50 1.14
C GLY A 128 -4.53 0.06 0.78
N ILE A 129 -4.56 -0.82 1.79
CA ILE A 129 -4.28 -2.24 1.60
C ILE A 129 -5.27 -2.95 0.68
N PHE A 130 -6.51 -2.46 0.56
CA PHE A 130 -7.53 -3.04 -0.31
C PHE A 130 -7.30 -2.76 -1.79
N ALA A 131 -6.62 -1.68 -2.13
CA ALA A 131 -6.22 -1.37 -3.51
C ALA A 131 -5.06 -2.24 -4.01
N ARG A 132 -4.29 -2.84 -3.07
CA ARG A 132 -3.08 -3.62 -3.39
C ARG A 132 -3.30 -5.13 -3.25
N TYR A 133 -4.13 -5.53 -2.31
CA TYR A 133 -4.36 -6.93 -1.99
C TYR A 133 -5.83 -7.30 -2.12
N HIS A 134 -6.09 -8.48 -2.65
CA HIS A 134 -7.45 -8.99 -2.87
C HIS A 134 -7.82 -10.09 -1.87
N VAL A 135 -6.85 -10.59 -1.11
CA VAL A 135 -7.04 -11.67 -0.13
C VAL A 135 -6.53 -11.22 1.22
N PHE A 136 -7.35 -11.41 2.24
CA PHE A 136 -7.07 -11.03 3.61
C PHE A 136 -7.33 -12.19 4.56
N THR A 137 -6.57 -12.25 5.64
CA THR A 137 -6.83 -13.09 6.81
C THR A 137 -7.14 -12.20 8.01
N VAL A 138 -7.64 -12.83 9.08
CA VAL A 138 -7.84 -12.14 10.36
C VAL A 138 -6.76 -12.63 11.33
N GLU A 139 -5.89 -11.73 11.74
CA GLU A 139 -4.84 -11.98 12.73
C GLU A 139 -5.05 -11.03 13.90
N GLU A 140 -5.14 -11.57 15.11
CA GLU A 140 -5.38 -10.80 16.35
C GLU A 140 -6.58 -9.83 16.26
N GLY A 141 -7.61 -10.22 15.49
CA GLY A 141 -8.82 -9.41 15.31
C GLY A 141 -8.70 -8.28 14.27
N GLN A 142 -7.59 -8.20 13.54
CA GLN A 142 -7.36 -7.23 12.46
C GLN A 142 -7.24 -7.93 11.10
N LEU A 143 -7.60 -7.21 10.03
CA LEU A 143 -7.40 -7.70 8.66
C LEU A 143 -5.91 -7.58 8.30
N ALA A 144 -5.29 -8.71 7.98
CA ALA A 144 -3.93 -8.79 7.48
C ALA A 144 -3.94 -9.22 5.99
N PRO A 145 -3.20 -8.53 5.10
CA PRO A 145 -3.15 -8.87 3.69
C PRO A 145 -2.33 -10.15 3.46
N VAL A 146 -2.85 -11.04 2.62
CA VAL A 146 -2.10 -12.21 2.14
C VAL A 146 -1.27 -11.79 0.94
N LYS A 147 0.04 -11.62 1.13
CA LYS A 147 0.96 -11.12 0.09
C LYS A 147 1.09 -12.06 -1.11
N HIS A 148 0.98 -13.36 -0.88
CA HIS A 148 1.10 -14.41 -1.89
C HIS A 148 -0.10 -15.34 -1.79
N PRO A 149 -1.29 -14.92 -2.30
CA PRO A 149 -2.46 -15.79 -2.29
C PRO A 149 -2.24 -17.00 -3.20
N ASP A 150 -2.91 -18.09 -2.85
CA ASP A 150 -2.88 -19.33 -3.62
C ASP A 150 -3.39 -19.06 -5.06
N PRO A 151 -2.61 -19.35 -6.12
CA PRO A 151 -2.94 -19.04 -7.50
C PRO A 151 -3.94 -20.03 -8.12
N GLN A 152 -4.81 -20.66 -7.31
CA GLN A 152 -5.80 -21.64 -7.75
C GLN A 152 -6.63 -21.13 -8.91
N ARG A 153 -6.79 -21.97 -9.96
CA ARG A 153 -7.61 -21.67 -11.14
C ARG A 153 -8.85 -22.54 -11.20
N LEU A 154 -9.91 -22.05 -11.84
CA LEU A 154 -11.17 -22.78 -11.99
C LEU A 154 -11.01 -24.08 -12.77
N GLU A 155 -10.15 -24.08 -13.79
CA GLU A 155 -9.88 -25.22 -14.67
C GLU A 155 -9.12 -26.35 -13.96
N GLU A 156 -8.46 -26.06 -12.86
CA GLU A 156 -7.67 -27.01 -12.07
C GLU A 156 -8.52 -27.79 -11.04
N LEU A 157 -9.79 -27.43 -10.89
CA LEU A 157 -10.67 -27.99 -9.89
C LEU A 157 -11.48 -29.17 -10.47
N PRO A 158 -11.21 -30.43 -10.10
CA PRO A 158 -11.97 -31.57 -10.58
C PRO A 158 -13.33 -31.69 -9.87
N GLY A 159 -14.36 -32.04 -10.61
CA GLY A 159 -15.70 -32.34 -10.10
C GLY A 159 -16.50 -31.12 -9.62
N TYR A 160 -17.74 -31.37 -9.26
CA TYR A 160 -18.67 -30.36 -8.73
C TYR A 160 -18.91 -29.16 -9.67
N GLU A 161 -18.85 -29.36 -10.99
CA GLU A 161 -18.98 -28.31 -12.01
C GLU A 161 -20.32 -27.59 -11.88
N ARG A 162 -21.41 -28.30 -11.67
CA ARG A 162 -22.76 -27.74 -11.56
C ARG A 162 -22.92 -26.82 -10.34
N GLU A 163 -22.36 -27.24 -9.21
CA GLU A 163 -22.39 -26.49 -7.95
C GLU A 163 -21.53 -25.23 -8.11
N ARG A 164 -20.37 -25.37 -8.69
CA ARG A 164 -19.42 -24.28 -8.97
C ARG A 164 -20.00 -23.25 -9.95
N GLU A 165 -20.66 -23.69 -11.02
CA GLU A 165 -21.34 -22.80 -11.97
C GLU A 165 -22.42 -21.92 -11.30
N LYS A 166 -23.17 -22.46 -10.31
CA LYS A 166 -24.14 -21.68 -9.56
C LYS A 166 -23.47 -20.56 -8.75
N VAL A 167 -22.32 -20.85 -8.10
CA VAL A 167 -21.56 -19.84 -7.34
C VAL A 167 -20.99 -18.79 -8.30
N ILE A 168 -20.42 -19.20 -9.42
CA ILE A 168 -19.88 -18.30 -10.46
C ILE A 168 -20.98 -17.39 -11.00
N ALA A 169 -22.14 -17.93 -11.35
CA ALA A 169 -23.26 -17.16 -11.88
C ALA A 169 -23.78 -16.13 -10.84
N ASN A 170 -23.87 -16.54 -9.57
CA ASN A 170 -24.26 -15.65 -8.48
C ASN A 170 -23.21 -14.55 -8.22
N THR A 171 -21.92 -14.88 -8.26
CA THR A 171 -20.83 -13.90 -8.12
C THR A 171 -20.85 -12.90 -9.28
N ARG A 172 -21.03 -13.37 -10.51
CA ARG A 172 -21.16 -12.50 -11.69
C ARG A 172 -22.37 -11.54 -11.57
N ALA A 173 -23.51 -12.05 -11.12
CA ALA A 173 -24.70 -11.22 -10.90
C ALA A 173 -24.43 -10.12 -9.87
N LEU A 174 -23.71 -10.43 -8.77
CA LEU A 174 -23.29 -9.45 -7.78
C LEU A 174 -22.41 -8.35 -8.38
N LEU A 175 -21.39 -8.71 -9.13
CA LEU A 175 -20.47 -7.77 -9.77
C LEU A 175 -21.17 -6.89 -10.84
N GLU A 176 -22.17 -7.41 -11.51
CA GLU A 176 -23.00 -6.67 -12.47
C GLU A 176 -24.08 -5.80 -11.79
N GLY A 177 -24.11 -5.71 -10.45
CA GLY A 177 -25.13 -4.97 -9.71
C GLY A 177 -26.52 -5.57 -9.77
N LYS A 178 -26.64 -6.84 -10.15
CA LYS A 178 -27.90 -7.59 -10.21
C LYS A 178 -28.20 -8.24 -8.84
N PRO A 179 -29.48 -8.61 -8.57
CA PRO A 179 -29.81 -9.36 -7.37
C PRO A 179 -28.97 -10.64 -7.24
N ALA A 180 -28.27 -10.78 -6.14
CA ALA A 180 -27.45 -11.94 -5.80
C ALA A 180 -27.72 -12.39 -4.36
N ASN A 181 -27.49 -13.66 -4.08
CA ASN A 181 -27.74 -14.25 -2.76
C ASN A 181 -26.44 -14.56 -2.02
N ASN A 182 -26.52 -14.62 -0.69
CA ASN A 182 -25.44 -15.21 0.10
C ASN A 182 -25.28 -16.70 -0.24
N VAL A 183 -24.04 -17.17 -0.31
CA VAL A 183 -23.71 -18.55 -0.64
C VAL A 183 -23.06 -19.24 0.54
N LEU A 184 -23.56 -20.42 0.89
CA LEU A 184 -22.96 -21.31 1.88
C LEU A 184 -22.50 -22.60 1.17
N LEU A 185 -21.18 -22.87 1.21
CA LEU A 185 -20.62 -24.14 0.77
C LEU A 185 -20.48 -25.09 1.95
N TYR A 186 -21.12 -26.25 1.88
CA TYR A 186 -21.06 -27.29 2.90
C TYR A 186 -20.76 -28.67 2.26
N GLY A 187 -20.27 -29.59 3.05
CA GLY A 187 -19.89 -30.94 2.64
C GLY A 187 -18.62 -31.41 3.34
N ASP A 188 -18.16 -32.62 3.04
CA ASP A 188 -17.03 -33.29 3.68
C ASP A 188 -15.71 -32.50 3.54
N ALA A 189 -14.75 -32.78 4.42
CA ALA A 189 -13.41 -32.24 4.32
C ALA A 189 -12.75 -32.72 3.02
N GLY A 190 -11.92 -31.87 2.39
CA GLY A 190 -11.17 -32.23 1.18
C GLY A 190 -11.97 -32.16 -0.13
N THR A 191 -13.25 -31.77 -0.13
CA THR A 191 -14.07 -31.65 -1.37
C THR A 191 -13.82 -30.36 -2.18
N GLY A 192 -12.76 -29.61 -1.91
CA GLY A 192 -12.36 -28.46 -2.70
C GLY A 192 -13.14 -27.15 -2.47
N LYS A 193 -13.93 -27.05 -1.38
CA LYS A 193 -14.74 -25.83 -1.08
C LYS A 193 -13.90 -24.56 -1.01
N SER A 194 -12.83 -24.57 -0.21
CA SER A 194 -11.93 -23.42 -0.08
C SER A 194 -11.18 -23.12 -1.39
N SER A 195 -10.77 -24.17 -2.12
CA SER A 195 -10.14 -24.03 -3.43
C SER A 195 -11.10 -23.42 -4.46
N ALA A 196 -12.39 -23.80 -4.42
CA ALA A 196 -13.39 -23.20 -5.32
C ALA A 196 -13.59 -21.70 -5.04
N ILE A 197 -13.66 -21.28 -3.77
CA ILE A 197 -13.77 -19.86 -3.42
C ILE A 197 -12.53 -19.09 -3.86
N LYS A 198 -11.32 -19.61 -3.60
CA LYS A 198 -10.06 -18.98 -4.04
C LYS A 198 -10.01 -18.84 -5.56
N ALA A 199 -10.36 -19.89 -6.30
CA ALA A 199 -10.36 -19.87 -7.75
C ALA A 199 -11.39 -18.89 -8.33
N ILE A 200 -12.58 -18.77 -7.72
CA ILE A 200 -13.59 -17.79 -8.12
C ILE A 200 -13.08 -16.38 -7.82
N ALA A 201 -12.53 -16.13 -6.64
CA ALA A 201 -11.96 -14.83 -6.30
C ALA A 201 -10.85 -14.41 -7.28
N ASN A 202 -9.93 -15.34 -7.61
CA ASN A 202 -8.87 -15.08 -8.59
C ASN A 202 -9.43 -14.79 -10.00
N ALA A 203 -10.49 -15.50 -10.43
CA ALA A 203 -11.10 -15.33 -11.74
C ALA A 203 -11.82 -13.98 -11.91
N PHE A 204 -12.25 -13.36 -10.81
CA PHE A 204 -12.97 -12.08 -10.82
C PHE A 204 -12.18 -10.93 -10.21
N ALA A 205 -10.91 -11.12 -9.85
CA ALA A 205 -10.09 -10.11 -9.16
C ALA A 205 -9.99 -8.76 -9.91
N ASP A 206 -10.05 -8.78 -11.24
CA ASP A 206 -9.98 -7.56 -12.07
C ASP A 206 -11.35 -6.89 -12.29
N GLN A 207 -12.43 -7.45 -11.77
CA GLN A 207 -13.80 -7.00 -12.05
C GLN A 207 -14.50 -6.39 -10.82
N GLY A 208 -13.91 -6.46 -9.64
CA GLY A 208 -14.51 -5.96 -8.41
C GLY A 208 -13.55 -5.68 -7.29
#